data_25cbd07976616f9dc78188c3e4f66f66
#
_entry.id   25cbd07976616f9dc78188c3e4f66f66
#
_cell.length_a   1.000
_cell.length_b   1.000
_cell.length_c   1.000
_cell.angle_alpha   90.00
_cell.angle_beta   90.00
_cell.angle_gamma   90.00
#
_symmetry.space_group_name_H-M   'P 1'
#
loop_
_entity.id
_entity.type
_entity.pdbx_description
1 polymer ?
#
loop_
_entity_poly.entity_id
_entity_poly.type
_entity_poly.pdbx_seq_one_letter_code
_entity_poly.pdbx_strand_id
1 'polypeptide(L)'
;MAKKNKTDKESNAVADRVPVNKTYKMYIGGAFPRTESGRYYSPEVDGVPLGSICLASRKDLRNSIVAARGAQASWAGRTAYNRSQILYRIAEMLEGRSDQFAAELKTQGLSGPNAKREVASSIDRLIYYAGWCDKYQQIFSSVNPVASSHFNFSVLEPTGVVFLVASEDSPLLGLISAIAPIIASGNSVVALASESKPLSAITFAEVLHTSDLPGGVVNLLTGNADELIEHAAKHLDLNAIVFDRDNAQQLELIARESAANVKRVRKLCLDWTDEESANPYLIHDYCEVKTTWHPIEKISASGSGY
;
A
#
# COMPACT_ATOMS: atom_id res chain seq x y z
N MET A 1 -42.99 -68.12 -4.62
CA MET A 1 -42.66 -67.33 -3.39
C MET A 1 -41.48 -66.47 -3.68
N ALA A 2 -41.69 -65.20 -3.99
CA ALA A 2 -40.63 -64.22 -4.30
C ALA A 2 -40.51 -63.26 -3.12
N LYS A 3 -39.35 -63.24 -2.45
CA LYS A 3 -39.05 -62.33 -1.38
C LYS A 3 -38.58 -60.96 -2.02
N LYS A 4 -39.36 -59.93 -1.77
CA LYS A 4 -38.94 -58.51 -2.01
C LYS A 4 -37.95 -58.09 -0.95
N ASN A 5 -36.71 -57.84 -1.31
CA ASN A 5 -35.78 -57.07 -0.47
C ASN A 5 -36.04 -55.58 -0.69
N LYS A 6 -36.60 -54.93 0.34
CA LYS A 6 -36.57 -53.47 0.50
C LYS A 6 -35.19 -53.10 1.06
N THR A 7 -34.37 -52.49 0.27
CA THR A 7 -33.20 -51.74 0.74
C THR A 7 -33.64 -50.31 1.03
N ASP A 8 -33.87 -50.03 2.31
CA ASP A 8 -34.04 -48.65 2.80
C ASP A 8 -32.68 -47.95 2.63
N LYS A 9 -32.60 -47.03 1.65
CA LYS A 9 -31.55 -46.03 1.60
C LYS A 9 -31.92 -44.92 2.61
N GLU A 10 -31.40 -45.01 3.81
CA GLU A 10 -31.29 -43.86 4.70
C GLU A 10 -30.36 -42.84 4.02
N SER A 11 -30.93 -41.80 3.44
CA SER A 11 -30.18 -40.61 3.06
C SER A 11 -29.83 -39.85 4.35
N ASN A 12 -28.62 -40.03 4.85
CA ASN A 12 -28.05 -39.12 5.82
C ASN A 12 -27.94 -37.74 5.16
N ALA A 13 -28.98 -36.94 5.24
CA ALA A 13 -28.94 -35.52 5.02
C ALA A 13 -28.09 -34.92 6.15
N VAL A 14 -26.79 -34.74 5.90
CA VAL A 14 -25.96 -33.91 6.75
C VAL A 14 -26.61 -32.53 6.74
N ALA A 15 -27.16 -32.15 7.90
CA ALA A 15 -27.78 -30.84 8.06
C ALA A 15 -26.79 -29.77 7.58
N ASP A 16 -27.22 -28.98 6.59
CA ASP A 16 -26.38 -27.97 5.96
C ASP A 16 -25.94 -26.99 7.05
N ARG A 17 -24.64 -26.99 7.37
CA ARG A 17 -24.09 -26.15 8.42
C ARG A 17 -24.24 -24.70 8.02
N VAL A 18 -24.83 -23.87 8.89
CA VAL A 18 -24.91 -22.42 8.67
C VAL A 18 -23.48 -21.85 8.48
N PRO A 19 -23.18 -21.20 7.35
CA PRO A 19 -21.86 -20.67 7.11
C PRO A 19 -21.55 -19.52 8.09
N VAL A 20 -20.34 -19.52 8.64
CA VAL A 20 -19.82 -18.42 9.46
C VAL A 20 -19.04 -17.50 8.54
N ASN A 21 -19.61 -16.35 8.21
CA ASN A 21 -18.99 -15.39 7.33
C ASN A 21 -17.90 -14.58 8.05
N LYS A 22 -16.75 -14.37 7.37
CA LYS A 22 -15.69 -13.49 7.84
C LYS A 22 -16.17 -12.02 7.84
N THR A 23 -15.88 -11.28 8.92
CA THR A 23 -16.02 -9.83 8.95
C THR A 23 -14.68 -9.21 8.58
N TYR A 24 -14.63 -8.42 7.51
CA TYR A 24 -13.44 -7.77 7.04
C TYR A 24 -13.26 -6.45 7.79
N LYS A 25 -12.23 -6.39 8.64
CA LYS A 25 -11.88 -5.23 9.46
C LYS A 25 -10.79 -4.41 8.76
N MET A 26 -10.72 -3.13 9.07
CA MET A 26 -9.59 -2.29 8.66
C MET A 26 -8.29 -2.74 9.32
N TYR A 27 -7.15 -2.22 8.83
CA TYR A 27 -5.84 -2.42 9.44
C TYR A 27 -5.22 -1.07 9.75
N ILE A 28 -5.09 -0.74 11.03
CA ILE A 28 -4.62 0.57 11.50
C ILE A 28 -3.64 0.37 12.65
N GLY A 29 -2.43 0.92 12.53
CA GLY A 29 -1.44 0.91 13.59
C GLY A 29 -0.95 -0.51 13.98
N GLY A 30 -1.05 -1.49 13.09
CA GLY A 30 -0.70 -2.88 13.39
C GLY A 30 -1.83 -3.68 14.05
N ALA A 31 -3.05 -3.15 14.10
CA ALA A 31 -4.22 -3.81 14.68
C ALA A 31 -5.39 -3.89 13.67
N PHE A 32 -6.37 -4.73 13.96
CA PHE A 32 -7.57 -4.91 13.14
C PHE A 32 -8.81 -4.31 13.83
N PRO A 33 -8.96 -2.98 13.87
CA PRO A 33 -10.14 -2.36 14.46
C PRO A 33 -11.37 -2.50 13.55
N ARG A 34 -12.54 -2.44 14.17
CA ARG A 34 -13.79 -2.16 13.46
C ARG A 34 -13.91 -0.66 13.23
N THR A 35 -14.78 -0.26 12.28
CA THR A 35 -15.06 1.17 12.09
C THR A 35 -15.69 1.79 13.34
N GLU A 36 -15.25 3.00 13.67
CA GLU A 36 -15.78 3.79 14.78
C GLU A 36 -17.27 4.15 14.61
N SER A 37 -17.72 4.28 13.35
CA SER A 37 -19.12 4.60 13.05
C SER A 37 -20.06 3.41 13.16
N GLY A 38 -19.53 2.19 13.25
CA GLY A 38 -20.33 0.95 13.20
C GLY A 38 -20.95 0.66 11.82
N ARG A 39 -20.59 1.44 10.77
CA ARG A 39 -21.14 1.25 9.41
C ARG A 39 -20.39 0.16 8.66
N TYR A 40 -21.13 -0.59 7.87
CA TYR A 40 -20.63 -1.64 7.00
C TYR A 40 -21.26 -1.53 5.63
N TYR A 41 -20.58 -2.06 4.62
CA TYR A 41 -21.12 -2.23 3.28
C TYR A 41 -20.80 -3.65 2.79
N SER A 42 -21.49 -4.09 1.76
CA SER A 42 -21.30 -5.41 1.17
C SER A 42 -21.29 -5.24 -0.35
N PRO A 43 -20.11 -5.21 -0.99
CA PRO A 43 -20.05 -5.23 -2.44
C PRO A 43 -20.62 -6.55 -2.97
N GLU A 44 -21.17 -6.52 -4.17
CA GLU A 44 -21.76 -7.68 -4.82
C GLU A 44 -21.05 -8.02 -6.12
N VAL A 45 -20.89 -9.30 -6.40
CA VAL A 45 -20.46 -9.82 -7.69
C VAL A 45 -21.52 -10.77 -8.20
N ASP A 46 -22.06 -10.50 -9.37
CA ASP A 46 -23.16 -11.27 -9.98
C ASP A 46 -24.38 -11.43 -9.04
N GLY A 47 -24.69 -10.39 -8.25
CA GLY A 47 -25.78 -10.40 -7.27
C GLY A 47 -25.50 -11.17 -5.99
N VAL A 48 -24.27 -11.65 -5.79
CA VAL A 48 -23.84 -12.35 -4.55
C VAL A 48 -23.03 -11.41 -3.69
N PRO A 49 -23.44 -11.14 -2.43
CA PRO A 49 -22.69 -10.26 -1.53
C PRO A 49 -21.36 -10.91 -1.12
N LEU A 50 -20.28 -10.13 -1.16
CA LEU A 50 -18.94 -10.59 -0.82
C LEU A 50 -18.70 -10.75 0.69
N GLY A 51 -19.55 -10.15 1.52
CA GLY A 51 -19.44 -10.20 2.98
C GLY A 51 -19.60 -8.83 3.63
N SER A 52 -19.41 -8.78 4.95
CA SER A 52 -19.52 -7.54 5.73
C SER A 52 -18.17 -6.84 5.82
N ILE A 53 -18.05 -5.70 5.16
CA ILE A 53 -16.83 -4.90 5.05
C ILE A 53 -17.00 -3.61 5.86
N CYS A 54 -15.99 -3.22 6.64
CA CYS A 54 -16.03 -1.94 7.36
C CYS A 54 -16.11 -0.77 6.38
N LEU A 55 -17.06 0.15 6.60
CA LEU A 55 -17.13 1.43 5.88
C LEU A 55 -16.41 2.49 6.73
N ALA A 56 -15.17 2.80 6.33
CA ALA A 56 -14.31 3.72 7.07
C ALA A 56 -14.97 5.11 7.21
N SER A 57 -14.87 5.65 8.41
CA SER A 57 -15.33 7.01 8.72
C SER A 57 -14.17 8.01 8.67
N ARG A 58 -14.51 9.29 8.69
CA ARG A 58 -13.53 10.38 8.83
C ARG A 58 -12.64 10.21 10.09
N LYS A 59 -13.17 9.65 11.19
CA LYS A 59 -12.40 9.37 12.40
C LYS A 59 -11.42 8.22 12.19
N ASP A 60 -11.81 7.19 11.45
CA ASP A 60 -10.91 6.09 11.09
C ASP A 60 -9.76 6.59 10.22
N LEU A 61 -10.05 7.44 9.23
CA LEU A 61 -9.02 8.11 8.43
C LEU A 61 -8.05 8.90 9.32
N ARG A 62 -8.55 9.74 10.22
CA ARG A 62 -7.70 10.49 11.15
C ARG A 62 -6.83 9.57 12.01
N ASN A 63 -7.39 8.52 12.57
CA ASN A 63 -6.67 7.57 13.40
C ASN A 63 -5.56 6.84 12.61
N SER A 64 -5.82 6.49 11.34
CA SER A 64 -4.82 5.87 10.47
C SER A 64 -3.68 6.84 10.11
N ILE A 65 -3.98 8.12 9.89
CA ILE A 65 -2.96 9.16 9.65
C ILE A 65 -2.09 9.37 10.89
N VAL A 66 -2.70 9.42 12.09
CA VAL A 66 -1.94 9.52 13.36
C VAL A 66 -1.01 8.31 13.53
N ALA A 67 -1.50 7.09 13.27
CA ALA A 67 -0.68 5.88 13.33
C ALA A 67 0.46 5.92 12.32
N ALA A 68 0.18 6.33 11.07
CA ALA A 68 1.18 6.46 10.02
C ALA A 68 2.25 7.51 10.38
N ARG A 69 1.85 8.67 10.90
CA ARG A 69 2.78 9.72 11.34
C ARG A 69 3.66 9.25 12.49
N GLY A 70 3.10 8.52 13.45
CA GLY A 70 3.86 7.95 14.57
C GLY A 70 4.91 6.92 14.16
N ALA A 71 4.66 6.16 13.10
CA ALA A 71 5.57 5.13 12.60
C ALA A 71 6.64 5.67 11.63
N GLN A 72 6.38 6.79 10.94
CA GLN A 72 7.15 7.25 9.79
C GLN A 72 8.63 7.51 10.10
N ALA A 73 8.95 8.26 11.15
CA ALA A 73 10.34 8.61 11.47
C ALA A 73 11.19 7.37 11.80
N SER A 74 10.63 6.43 12.57
CA SER A 74 11.30 5.17 12.90
C SER A 74 11.50 4.29 11.65
N TRP A 75 10.52 4.27 10.75
CA TRP A 75 10.63 3.52 9.50
C TRP A 75 11.66 4.14 8.55
N ALA A 76 11.66 5.45 8.37
CA ALA A 76 12.64 6.18 7.57
C ALA A 76 14.08 5.98 8.07
N GLY A 77 14.26 5.90 9.39
CA GLY A 77 15.57 5.67 10.03
C GLY A 77 16.10 4.24 9.92
N ARG A 78 15.30 3.27 9.42
CA ARG A 78 15.78 1.91 9.19
C ARG A 78 16.77 1.85 8.02
N THR A 79 17.75 0.96 8.12
CA THR A 79 18.68 0.76 7.01
C THR A 79 17.94 0.25 5.77
N ALA A 80 18.46 0.57 4.59
CA ALA A 80 17.93 0.08 3.32
C ALA A 80 17.85 -1.46 3.30
N TYR A 81 18.89 -2.13 3.83
CA TYR A 81 18.93 -3.58 3.97
C TYR A 81 17.78 -4.12 4.83
N ASN A 82 17.47 -3.50 5.97
CA ASN A 82 16.38 -3.95 6.82
C ASN A 82 15.01 -3.74 6.14
N ARG A 83 14.80 -2.63 5.42
CA ARG A 83 13.58 -2.42 4.63
C ARG A 83 13.44 -3.47 3.53
N SER A 84 14.54 -3.79 2.85
CA SER A 84 14.59 -4.86 1.84
C SER A 84 14.18 -6.22 2.41
N GLN A 85 14.74 -6.60 3.57
CA GLN A 85 14.40 -7.86 4.23
C GLN A 85 12.92 -7.96 4.58
N ILE A 86 12.31 -6.85 5.07
CA ILE A 86 10.89 -6.81 5.42
C ILE A 86 10.02 -6.92 4.17
N LEU A 87 10.35 -6.21 3.09
CA LEU A 87 9.62 -6.33 1.82
C LEU A 87 9.70 -7.76 1.25
N TYR A 88 10.89 -8.38 1.32
CA TYR A 88 11.06 -9.76 0.91
C TYR A 88 10.25 -10.72 1.79
N ARG A 89 10.21 -10.47 3.12
CA ARG A 89 9.39 -11.26 4.04
C ARG A 89 7.90 -11.13 3.73
N ILE A 90 7.43 -9.95 3.32
CA ILE A 90 6.04 -9.76 2.86
C ILE A 90 5.76 -10.62 1.62
N ALA A 91 6.71 -10.66 0.66
CA ALA A 91 6.58 -11.51 -0.53
C ALA A 91 6.51 -12.99 -0.17
N GLU A 92 7.38 -13.46 0.72
CA GLU A 92 7.40 -14.85 1.22
C GLU A 92 6.08 -15.24 1.89
N MET A 93 5.53 -14.37 2.74
CA MET A 93 4.27 -14.63 3.43
C MET A 93 3.07 -14.58 2.47
N LEU A 94 3.13 -13.77 1.44
CA LEU A 94 2.12 -13.72 0.36
C LEU A 94 2.18 -15.00 -0.49
N GLU A 95 3.38 -15.45 -0.87
CA GLU A 95 3.60 -16.69 -1.61
C GLU A 95 3.00 -17.88 -0.87
N GLY A 96 3.24 -18.01 0.43
CA GLY A 96 2.69 -19.08 1.27
C GLY A 96 1.16 -19.10 1.36
N ARG A 97 0.49 -18.02 0.93
CA ARG A 97 -0.98 -17.88 0.92
C ARG A 97 -1.54 -17.67 -0.49
N SER A 98 -0.77 -17.93 -1.54
CA SER A 98 -1.13 -17.63 -2.93
C SER A 98 -2.47 -18.24 -3.36
N ASP A 99 -2.77 -19.47 -2.99
CA ASP A 99 -4.06 -20.12 -3.30
C ASP A 99 -5.25 -19.42 -2.62
N GLN A 100 -5.09 -18.92 -1.40
CA GLN A 100 -6.12 -18.15 -0.70
C GLN A 100 -6.41 -16.85 -1.44
N PHE A 101 -5.37 -16.09 -1.82
CA PHE A 101 -5.52 -14.85 -2.58
C PHE A 101 -6.15 -15.09 -3.94
N ALA A 102 -5.74 -16.13 -4.66
CA ALA A 102 -6.33 -16.49 -5.94
C ALA A 102 -7.84 -16.86 -5.79
N ALA A 103 -8.21 -17.55 -4.72
CA ALA A 103 -9.61 -17.86 -4.43
C ALA A 103 -10.42 -16.59 -4.10
N GLU A 104 -9.87 -15.67 -3.30
CA GLU A 104 -10.54 -14.40 -2.97
C GLU A 104 -10.71 -13.50 -4.20
N LEU A 105 -9.69 -13.39 -5.06
CA LEU A 105 -9.77 -12.63 -6.31
C LEU A 105 -10.83 -13.22 -7.26
N LYS A 106 -10.95 -14.54 -7.32
CA LYS A 106 -12.05 -15.19 -8.07
C LYS A 106 -13.41 -14.84 -7.49
N THR A 107 -13.54 -14.87 -6.17
CA THR A 107 -14.79 -14.47 -5.50
C THR A 107 -15.13 -12.99 -5.81
N GLN A 108 -14.14 -12.15 -6.02
CA GLN A 108 -14.28 -10.75 -6.44
C GLN A 108 -14.45 -10.57 -7.97
N GLY A 109 -14.71 -11.64 -8.71
CA GLY A 109 -15.10 -11.61 -10.12
C GLY A 109 -13.94 -11.78 -11.12
N LEU A 110 -12.70 -12.05 -10.69
CA LEU A 110 -11.61 -12.34 -11.61
C LEU A 110 -11.71 -13.77 -12.16
N SER A 111 -11.30 -13.96 -13.42
CA SER A 111 -11.13 -15.32 -13.96
C SER A 111 -10.00 -16.05 -13.22
N GLY A 112 -10.08 -17.38 -13.14
CA GLY A 112 -9.06 -18.18 -12.45
C GLY A 112 -7.63 -17.93 -12.93
N PRO A 113 -7.35 -17.91 -14.26
CA PRO A 113 -6.03 -17.56 -14.77
C PRO A 113 -5.57 -16.16 -14.40
N ASN A 114 -6.45 -15.16 -14.48
CA ASN A 114 -6.13 -13.78 -14.13
C ASN A 114 -5.86 -13.62 -12.62
N ALA A 115 -6.67 -14.26 -11.77
CA ALA A 115 -6.45 -14.26 -10.33
C ALA A 115 -5.06 -14.81 -9.95
N LYS A 116 -4.66 -15.96 -10.54
CA LYS A 116 -3.34 -16.53 -10.29
C LYS A 116 -2.22 -15.64 -10.81
N ARG A 117 -2.38 -15.02 -11.97
CA ARG A 117 -1.39 -14.08 -12.53
C ARG A 117 -1.25 -12.86 -11.65
N GLU A 118 -2.35 -12.28 -11.21
CA GLU A 118 -2.34 -11.10 -10.32
C GLU A 118 -1.60 -11.38 -9.02
N VAL A 119 -1.79 -12.56 -8.42
CA VAL A 119 -1.03 -12.97 -7.22
C VAL A 119 0.45 -13.12 -7.52
N ALA A 120 0.83 -13.84 -8.57
CA ALA A 120 2.23 -14.04 -8.94
C ALA A 120 2.94 -12.71 -9.22
N SER A 121 2.33 -11.84 -10.04
CA SER A 121 2.86 -10.50 -10.33
C SER A 121 2.97 -9.64 -9.07
N SER A 122 2.06 -9.79 -8.10
CA SER A 122 2.13 -9.08 -6.81
C SER A 122 3.34 -9.48 -5.99
N ILE A 123 3.68 -10.77 -5.98
CA ILE A 123 4.86 -11.31 -5.31
C ILE A 123 6.13 -10.79 -5.99
N ASP A 124 6.20 -10.88 -7.32
CA ASP A 124 7.33 -10.38 -8.10
C ASP A 124 7.53 -8.88 -7.88
N ARG A 125 6.47 -8.10 -7.76
CA ARG A 125 6.50 -6.66 -7.49
C ARG A 125 7.11 -6.33 -6.13
N LEU A 126 6.79 -7.11 -5.11
CA LEU A 126 7.40 -6.96 -3.77
C LEU A 126 8.89 -7.28 -3.81
N ILE A 127 9.29 -8.37 -4.49
CA ILE A 127 10.69 -8.77 -4.67
C ILE A 127 11.45 -7.69 -5.45
N TYR A 128 10.86 -7.15 -6.51
CA TYR A 128 11.44 -6.07 -7.30
C TYR A 128 11.79 -4.87 -6.43
N TYR A 129 10.85 -4.35 -5.65
CA TYR A 129 11.09 -3.18 -4.80
C TYR A 129 11.94 -3.50 -3.57
N ALA A 130 11.92 -4.73 -3.06
CA ALA A 130 12.91 -5.18 -2.08
C ALA A 130 14.33 -5.04 -2.61
N GLY A 131 14.56 -5.47 -3.86
CA GLY A 131 15.84 -5.33 -4.55
C GLY A 131 16.25 -3.88 -4.85
N TRP A 132 15.34 -2.92 -4.82
CA TRP A 132 15.64 -1.51 -5.06
C TRP A 132 15.93 -0.70 -3.79
N CYS A 133 15.63 -1.20 -2.61
CA CYS A 133 15.81 -0.47 -1.36
C CYS A 133 17.24 0.08 -1.15
N ASP A 134 18.25 -0.67 -1.52
CA ASP A 134 19.67 -0.31 -1.37
C ASP A 134 20.30 0.33 -2.62
N LYS A 135 19.56 0.38 -3.74
CA LYS A 135 20.09 0.85 -5.03
C LYS A 135 19.61 2.26 -5.40
N TYR A 136 18.36 2.62 -5.06
CA TYR A 136 17.77 3.86 -5.55
C TYR A 136 18.56 5.11 -5.17
N GLN A 137 19.16 5.14 -3.97
CA GLN A 137 20.01 6.25 -3.55
C GLN A 137 21.26 6.41 -4.44
N GLN A 138 21.86 5.29 -4.87
CA GLN A 138 23.04 5.31 -5.73
C GLN A 138 22.70 5.82 -7.15
N ILE A 139 21.49 5.60 -7.61
CA ILE A 139 21.06 5.96 -8.97
C ILE A 139 20.55 7.41 -9.03
N PHE A 140 19.82 7.87 -8.01
CA PHE A 140 19.13 9.15 -8.03
C PHE A 140 19.82 10.26 -7.22
N SER A 141 20.84 9.93 -6.41
CA SER A 141 21.66 10.94 -5.73
C SER A 141 22.75 11.46 -6.65
N SER A 142 23.22 12.68 -6.40
CA SER A 142 24.24 13.31 -7.24
C SER A 142 25.24 14.09 -6.41
N VAL A 143 26.49 14.18 -6.92
CA VAL A 143 27.45 15.18 -6.51
C VAL A 143 27.35 16.33 -7.52
N ASN A 144 27.14 17.55 -7.03
CA ASN A 144 26.90 18.72 -7.86
C ASN A 144 28.17 19.58 -7.95
N PRO A 145 28.67 19.93 -9.15
CA PRO A 145 29.80 20.82 -9.30
C PRO A 145 29.39 22.25 -8.91
N VAL A 146 30.21 22.89 -8.08
CA VAL A 146 29.99 24.29 -7.64
C VAL A 146 31.27 25.11 -7.74
N ALA A 147 31.12 26.40 -8.00
CA ALA A 147 32.27 27.31 -8.18
C ALA A 147 32.89 27.83 -6.86
N SER A 148 32.36 27.40 -5.71
CA SER A 148 32.77 27.80 -4.36
C SER A 148 33.47 26.69 -3.60
N SER A 149 34.09 27.01 -2.45
CA SER A 149 34.79 26.04 -1.60
C SER A 149 33.76 25.21 -0.77
N HIS A 150 32.90 24.49 -1.49
CA HIS A 150 31.90 23.60 -0.88
C HIS A 150 31.89 22.26 -1.60
N PHE A 151 31.67 21.20 -0.84
CA PHE A 151 31.21 19.90 -1.36
C PHE A 151 29.68 19.93 -1.39
N ASN A 152 29.11 19.91 -2.58
CA ASN A 152 27.68 19.96 -2.77
C ASN A 152 27.19 18.60 -3.26
N PHE A 153 26.15 18.08 -2.61
CA PHE A 153 25.53 16.81 -2.98
C PHE A 153 24.02 16.81 -2.72
N SER A 154 23.31 16.04 -3.50
CA SER A 154 21.86 15.85 -3.36
C SER A 154 21.57 14.40 -3.06
N VAL A 155 20.71 14.16 -2.06
CA VAL A 155 20.23 12.83 -1.66
C VAL A 155 18.72 12.83 -1.61
N LEU A 156 18.12 11.64 -1.70
CA LEU A 156 16.69 11.48 -1.56
C LEU A 156 16.31 11.24 -0.10
N GLU A 157 15.31 11.97 0.39
CA GLU A 157 14.67 11.74 1.68
C GLU A 157 13.20 11.37 1.47
N PRO A 158 12.58 10.53 2.32
CA PRO A 158 11.16 10.21 2.17
C PRO A 158 10.29 11.45 2.35
N THR A 159 9.26 11.60 1.53
CA THR A 159 8.28 12.71 1.60
C THR A 159 7.56 12.74 2.94
N GLY A 160 7.26 11.57 3.54
CA GLY A 160 6.62 11.47 4.85
C GLY A 160 5.43 10.49 4.90
N VAL A 161 4.24 11.01 5.14
CA VAL A 161 3.00 10.20 5.16
C VAL A 161 2.24 10.37 3.85
N VAL A 162 1.94 9.27 3.18
CA VAL A 162 1.27 9.23 1.89
C VAL A 162 -0.13 8.66 2.05
N PHE A 163 -1.13 9.32 1.47
CA PHE A 163 -2.47 8.75 1.30
C PHE A 163 -2.61 8.18 -0.10
N LEU A 164 -2.97 6.90 -0.21
CA LEU A 164 -3.17 6.19 -1.47
C LEU A 164 -4.66 5.89 -1.66
N VAL A 165 -5.22 6.32 -2.77
CA VAL A 165 -6.51 5.82 -3.29
C VAL A 165 -6.20 4.77 -4.33
N ALA A 166 -6.36 3.50 -3.96
CA ALA A 166 -5.95 2.37 -4.79
C ALA A 166 -6.88 2.12 -5.98
N SER A 167 -6.36 1.42 -6.99
CA SER A 167 -7.08 1.01 -8.19
C SER A 167 -8.32 0.18 -7.90
N GLU A 168 -9.37 0.36 -8.71
CA GLU A 168 -10.55 -0.51 -8.72
C GLU A 168 -10.36 -1.73 -9.63
N ASP A 169 -9.53 -1.62 -10.67
CA ASP A 169 -9.36 -2.67 -11.68
C ASP A 169 -8.39 -3.76 -11.23
N SER A 170 -7.36 -3.39 -10.48
CA SER A 170 -6.31 -4.29 -9.99
C SER A 170 -6.25 -4.27 -8.46
N PRO A 171 -7.15 -4.99 -7.77
CA PRO A 171 -7.37 -4.83 -6.33
C PRO A 171 -6.22 -5.33 -5.44
N LEU A 172 -5.40 -6.25 -5.92
CA LEU A 172 -4.21 -6.74 -5.21
C LEU A 172 -2.92 -6.20 -5.82
N LEU A 173 -2.69 -6.45 -7.10
CA LEU A 173 -1.47 -6.05 -7.80
C LEU A 173 -1.31 -4.54 -7.83
N GLY A 174 -2.36 -3.77 -8.14
CA GLY A 174 -2.34 -2.31 -8.13
C GLY A 174 -2.07 -1.76 -6.73
N LEU A 175 -2.73 -2.29 -5.71
CA LEU A 175 -2.51 -1.92 -4.32
C LEU A 175 -1.05 -2.15 -3.89
N ILE A 176 -0.51 -3.34 -4.14
CA ILE A 176 0.86 -3.71 -3.78
C ILE A 176 1.87 -2.90 -4.58
N SER A 177 1.65 -2.72 -5.90
CA SER A 177 2.54 -1.96 -6.78
C SER A 177 2.64 -0.49 -6.39
N ALA A 178 1.57 0.08 -5.83
CA ALA A 178 1.60 1.45 -5.30
C ALA A 178 2.21 1.52 -3.89
N ILE A 179 1.92 0.57 -2.98
CA ILE A 179 2.44 0.56 -1.61
C ILE A 179 3.95 0.27 -1.56
N ALA A 180 4.44 -0.70 -2.33
CA ALA A 180 5.82 -1.18 -2.23
C ALA A 180 6.87 -0.08 -2.45
N PRO A 181 6.81 0.78 -3.51
CA PRO A 181 7.76 1.87 -3.68
C PRO A 181 7.64 2.95 -2.60
N ILE A 182 6.43 3.21 -2.07
CA ILE A 182 6.21 4.15 -0.98
C ILE A 182 6.97 3.71 0.27
N ILE A 183 6.84 2.45 0.68
CA ILE A 183 7.52 1.97 1.89
C ILE A 183 9.00 1.67 1.66
N ALA A 184 9.41 1.28 0.45
CA ALA A 184 10.81 1.11 0.07
C ALA A 184 11.62 2.40 0.26
N SER A 185 11.04 3.55 -0.08
CA SER A 185 11.66 4.88 0.11
C SER A 185 11.70 5.36 1.56
N GLY A 186 11.04 4.67 2.51
CA GLY A 186 11.01 5.05 3.93
C GLY A 186 9.78 5.89 4.32
N ASN A 187 8.79 6.02 3.45
CA ASN A 187 7.50 6.63 3.76
C ASN A 187 6.60 5.68 4.53
N SER A 188 5.59 6.21 5.21
CA SER A 188 4.43 5.47 5.68
C SER A 188 3.21 5.76 4.80
N VAL A 189 2.25 4.83 4.77
CA VAL A 189 1.09 4.93 3.89
C VAL A 189 -0.22 4.62 4.60
N VAL A 190 -1.24 5.39 4.25
CA VAL A 190 -2.64 5.10 4.51
C VAL A 190 -3.30 4.82 3.16
N ALA A 191 -3.65 3.58 2.89
CA ALA A 191 -4.25 3.19 1.63
C ALA A 191 -5.76 2.92 1.79
N LEU A 192 -6.55 3.55 0.94
CA LEU A 192 -7.94 3.22 0.72
C LEU A 192 -8.00 2.18 -0.38
N ALA A 193 -8.40 0.96 -0.02
CA ALA A 193 -8.51 -0.17 -0.93
C ALA A 193 -9.62 0.04 -1.98
N SER A 194 -9.67 -0.84 -2.98
CA SER A 194 -10.80 -0.90 -3.91
C SER A 194 -12.12 -1.03 -3.15
N GLU A 195 -13.10 -0.22 -3.50
CA GLU A 195 -14.44 -0.26 -2.91
C GLU A 195 -15.22 -1.49 -3.37
N SER A 196 -15.11 -1.82 -4.64
CA SER A 196 -15.80 -2.94 -5.25
C SER A 196 -15.17 -4.31 -4.95
N LYS A 197 -13.83 -4.35 -4.72
CA LYS A 197 -13.05 -5.59 -4.54
C LYS A 197 -12.12 -5.53 -3.32
N PRO A 198 -12.65 -5.34 -2.09
CA PRO A 198 -11.83 -5.03 -0.91
C PRO A 198 -11.22 -6.25 -0.20
N LEU A 199 -11.63 -7.49 -0.53
CA LEU A 199 -11.28 -8.68 0.28
C LEU A 199 -9.79 -8.94 0.32
N SER A 200 -9.14 -8.96 -0.85
CA SER A 200 -7.70 -9.22 -1.00
C SER A 200 -6.85 -8.19 -0.26
N ALA A 201 -7.29 -6.93 -0.18
CA ALA A 201 -6.58 -5.89 0.57
C ALA A 201 -6.54 -6.19 2.08
N ILE A 202 -7.63 -6.68 2.66
CA ILE A 202 -7.66 -7.01 4.09
C ILE A 202 -6.94 -8.32 4.38
N THR A 203 -6.98 -9.29 3.48
CA THR A 203 -6.15 -10.49 3.60
C THR A 203 -4.66 -10.15 3.44
N PHE A 204 -4.32 -9.17 2.60
CA PHE A 204 -2.96 -8.63 2.54
C PHE A 204 -2.53 -7.94 3.85
N ALA A 205 -3.46 -7.26 4.56
CA ALA A 205 -3.17 -6.73 5.89
C ALA A 205 -2.74 -7.83 6.89
N GLU A 206 -3.31 -9.03 6.79
CA GLU A 206 -2.90 -10.17 7.62
C GLU A 206 -1.47 -10.63 7.28
N VAL A 207 -1.09 -10.56 5.99
CA VAL A 207 0.30 -10.80 5.55
C VAL A 207 1.24 -9.75 6.13
N LEU A 208 0.90 -8.47 6.02
CA LEU A 208 1.68 -7.37 6.59
C LEU A 208 1.88 -7.53 8.09
N HIS A 209 0.82 -7.90 8.82
CA HIS A 209 0.85 -8.10 10.27
C HIS A 209 1.82 -9.20 10.71
N THR A 210 2.05 -10.21 9.87
CA THR A 210 2.91 -11.37 10.17
C THR A 210 4.29 -11.29 9.49
N SER A 211 4.65 -10.15 8.89
CA SER A 211 5.87 -9.98 8.09
C SER A 211 6.90 -9.05 8.72
N ASP A 212 6.91 -8.90 10.04
CA ASP A 212 7.83 -8.02 10.79
C ASP A 212 7.74 -6.52 10.40
N LEU A 213 6.73 -6.15 9.61
CA LEU A 213 6.47 -4.75 9.27
C LEU A 213 5.95 -4.01 10.52
N PRO A 214 6.59 -2.89 10.93
CA PRO A 214 6.11 -2.17 12.10
C PRO A 214 4.69 -1.64 11.92
N GLY A 215 3.87 -1.78 12.95
CA GLY A 215 2.52 -1.24 12.94
C GLY A 215 2.50 0.26 12.64
N GLY A 216 1.60 0.68 11.75
CA GLY A 216 1.47 2.06 11.30
C GLY A 216 2.27 2.41 10.03
N VAL A 217 3.27 1.63 9.61
CA VAL A 217 3.96 1.87 8.33
C VAL A 217 2.99 1.74 7.16
N VAL A 218 2.16 0.70 7.18
CA VAL A 218 1.04 0.54 6.24
C VAL A 218 -0.25 0.47 7.05
N ASN A 219 -1.23 1.26 6.63
CA ASN A 219 -2.58 1.24 7.17
C ASN A 219 -3.56 1.05 6.01
N LEU A 220 -4.52 0.14 6.15
CA LEU A 220 -5.47 -0.20 5.12
C LEU A 220 -6.90 0.11 5.58
N LEU A 221 -7.55 1.00 4.83
CA LEU A 221 -8.94 1.37 5.00
C LEU A 221 -9.77 0.76 3.87
N THR A 222 -11.02 0.47 4.18
CA THR A 222 -12.05 0.07 3.22
C THR A 222 -13.21 1.05 3.30
N GLY A 223 -13.85 1.37 2.18
CA GLY A 223 -14.97 2.30 2.16
C GLY A 223 -15.02 3.15 0.91
N ASN A 224 -15.89 4.16 0.95
CA ASN A 224 -16.17 5.04 -0.17
C ASN A 224 -15.14 6.19 -0.25
N ALA A 225 -14.57 6.39 -1.44
CA ALA A 225 -13.58 7.43 -1.68
C ALA A 225 -14.18 8.83 -1.54
N ASP A 226 -15.43 9.06 -1.99
CA ASP A 226 -16.06 10.38 -1.93
C ASP A 226 -16.25 10.88 -0.49
N GLU A 227 -16.40 9.96 0.48
CA GLU A 227 -16.50 10.33 1.89
C GLU A 227 -15.15 10.71 2.53
N LEU A 228 -14.03 10.29 1.95
CA LEU A 228 -12.71 10.38 2.60
C LEU A 228 -11.72 11.32 1.91
N ILE A 229 -11.77 11.45 0.58
CA ILE A 229 -10.73 12.14 -0.20
C ILE A 229 -10.62 13.63 0.15
N GLU A 230 -11.74 14.32 0.37
CA GLU A 230 -11.73 15.74 0.75
C GLU A 230 -11.04 15.94 2.10
N HIS A 231 -11.34 15.07 3.07
CA HIS A 231 -10.73 15.12 4.40
C HIS A 231 -9.24 14.77 4.36
N ALA A 232 -8.84 13.81 3.53
CA ALA A 232 -7.44 13.48 3.30
C ALA A 232 -6.69 14.65 2.64
N ALA A 233 -7.28 15.27 1.60
CA ALA A 233 -6.67 16.39 0.89
C ALA A 233 -6.44 17.60 1.80
N LYS A 234 -7.33 17.85 2.76
CA LYS A 234 -7.21 18.94 3.74
C LYS A 234 -6.32 18.61 4.94
N HIS A 235 -5.98 17.34 5.17
CA HIS A 235 -5.27 16.94 6.39
C HIS A 235 -3.80 17.36 6.38
N LEU A 236 -3.36 18.16 7.37
CA LEU A 236 -2.01 18.73 7.40
C LEU A 236 -0.89 17.71 7.61
N ASP A 237 -1.16 16.59 8.30
CA ASP A 237 -0.17 15.54 8.52
C ASP A 237 0.04 14.59 7.32
N LEU A 238 -0.68 14.78 6.23
CA LEU A 238 -0.41 14.09 4.96
C LEU A 238 0.51 14.95 4.09
N ASN A 239 1.58 14.36 3.59
CA ASN A 239 2.57 15.01 2.74
C ASN A 239 2.29 14.81 1.25
N ALA A 240 1.68 13.68 0.89
CA ALA A 240 1.36 13.37 -0.49
C ALA A 240 0.04 12.60 -0.61
N ILE A 241 -0.59 12.71 -1.76
CA ILE A 241 -1.73 11.87 -2.17
C ILE A 241 -1.40 11.21 -3.50
N VAL A 242 -1.56 9.91 -3.54
CA VAL A 242 -1.46 9.09 -4.75
C VAL A 242 -2.87 8.65 -5.14
N PHE A 243 -3.23 8.95 -6.37
CA PHE A 243 -4.57 8.66 -6.88
C PHE A 243 -4.48 7.71 -8.07
N ASP A 244 -4.97 6.48 -7.89
CA ASP A 244 -4.91 5.40 -8.87
C ASP A 244 -6.31 4.99 -9.35
N ARG A 245 -7.09 5.98 -9.75
CA ARG A 245 -8.42 5.78 -10.34
C ARG A 245 -8.64 6.70 -11.54
N ASP A 246 -9.50 6.29 -12.44
CA ASP A 246 -9.92 7.15 -13.56
C ASP A 246 -11.20 7.93 -13.22
N ASN A 247 -11.05 8.91 -12.32
CA ASN A 247 -12.11 9.80 -11.90
C ASN A 247 -11.60 11.25 -11.86
N ALA A 248 -11.88 12.00 -12.92
CA ALA A 248 -11.40 13.37 -13.07
C ALA A 248 -11.95 14.31 -11.98
N GLN A 249 -13.20 14.11 -11.53
CA GLN A 249 -13.82 14.97 -10.50
C GLN A 249 -13.16 14.78 -9.14
N GLN A 250 -12.88 13.52 -8.76
CA GLN A 250 -12.15 13.23 -7.53
C GLN A 250 -10.72 13.79 -7.59
N LEU A 251 -10.02 13.65 -8.72
CA LEU A 251 -8.68 14.19 -8.92
C LEU A 251 -8.65 15.72 -8.82
N GLU A 252 -9.62 16.40 -9.43
CA GLU A 252 -9.74 17.86 -9.34
C GLU A 252 -9.98 18.32 -7.90
N LEU A 253 -10.86 17.64 -7.16
CA LEU A 253 -11.10 17.90 -5.74
C LEU A 253 -9.82 17.73 -4.93
N ILE A 254 -9.10 16.61 -5.11
CA ILE A 254 -7.84 16.36 -4.43
C ILE A 254 -6.82 17.47 -4.73
N ALA A 255 -6.63 17.83 -6.00
CA ALA A 255 -5.66 18.84 -6.40
C ALA A 255 -5.98 20.21 -5.81
N ARG A 256 -7.25 20.62 -5.86
CA ARG A 256 -7.72 21.90 -5.33
C ARG A 256 -7.52 22.00 -3.81
N GLU A 257 -7.95 21.01 -3.06
CA GLU A 257 -7.87 21.04 -1.59
C GLU A 257 -6.42 20.84 -1.09
N SER A 258 -5.60 20.12 -1.84
CA SER A 258 -4.19 19.90 -1.52
C SER A 258 -3.32 21.15 -1.74
N ALA A 259 -3.75 22.08 -2.59
CA ALA A 259 -3.01 23.30 -2.88
C ALA A 259 -2.81 24.19 -1.64
N ALA A 260 -3.78 24.18 -0.71
CA ALA A 260 -3.74 25.01 0.50
C ALA A 260 -2.57 24.70 1.44
N ASN A 261 -2.01 23.48 1.36
CA ASN A 261 -0.89 23.04 2.22
C ASN A 261 0.29 22.47 1.40
N VAL A 262 0.35 22.78 0.10
CA VAL A 262 1.45 22.39 -0.83
C VAL A 262 1.69 20.88 -0.84
N LYS A 263 0.64 20.09 -0.66
CA LYS A 263 0.70 18.63 -0.68
C LYS A 263 0.99 18.12 -2.10
N ARG A 264 1.86 17.13 -2.22
CA ARG A 264 2.09 16.47 -3.52
C ARG A 264 0.89 15.64 -3.94
N VAL A 265 0.47 15.82 -5.17
CA VAL A 265 -0.59 14.99 -5.77
C VAL A 265 -0.02 14.27 -6.99
N ARG A 266 -0.09 12.95 -6.96
CA ARG A 266 0.36 12.09 -8.07
C ARG A 266 -0.81 11.26 -8.58
N LYS A 267 -1.21 11.48 -9.83
CA LYS A 267 -2.09 10.55 -10.54
C LYS A 267 -1.24 9.40 -11.10
N LEU A 268 -1.63 8.18 -10.82
CA LEU A 268 -1.14 7.00 -11.51
C LEU A 268 -2.07 6.70 -12.71
N CYS A 269 -1.49 6.30 -13.82
CA CYS A 269 -2.20 5.91 -15.04
C CYS A 269 -1.44 4.73 -15.64
N LEU A 270 -1.30 3.66 -14.86
CA LEU A 270 -0.47 2.52 -15.20
C LEU A 270 -1.34 1.29 -15.40
N ASP A 271 -1.05 0.53 -16.45
CA ASP A 271 -1.52 -0.85 -16.53
C ASP A 271 -0.62 -1.70 -15.63
N TRP A 272 -1.13 -2.07 -14.48
CA TRP A 272 -0.37 -2.85 -13.50
C TRP A 272 -0.03 -4.26 -13.98
N THR A 273 -0.72 -4.77 -15.02
CA THR A 273 -0.41 -6.08 -15.63
C THR A 273 0.79 -6.02 -16.56
N ASP A 274 1.23 -4.82 -16.94
CA ASP A 274 2.45 -4.59 -17.68
C ASP A 274 3.67 -4.67 -16.74
N GLU A 275 4.69 -5.42 -17.15
CA GLU A 275 5.95 -5.53 -16.39
C GLU A 275 6.69 -4.19 -16.30
N GLU A 276 6.59 -3.33 -17.31
CA GLU A 276 7.20 -1.99 -17.32
C GLU A 276 6.60 -1.03 -16.29
N SER A 277 5.43 -1.36 -15.74
CA SER A 277 4.85 -0.65 -14.61
C SER A 277 5.67 -0.81 -13.31
N ALA A 278 6.57 -1.82 -13.25
CA ALA A 278 7.57 -1.94 -12.21
C ALA A 278 8.80 -1.10 -12.54
N ASN A 279 8.88 0.12 -12.06
CA ASN A 279 10.03 0.96 -12.32
C ASN A 279 10.52 1.72 -11.07
N PRO A 280 11.83 2.05 -10.98
CA PRO A 280 12.39 2.69 -9.80
C PRO A 280 12.01 4.17 -9.68
N TYR A 281 11.50 4.80 -10.74
CA TYR A 281 11.06 6.20 -10.69
C TYR A 281 9.87 6.39 -9.77
N LEU A 282 9.05 5.34 -9.54
CA LEU A 282 8.00 5.40 -8.52
C LEU A 282 8.57 5.58 -7.11
N ILE A 283 9.77 5.05 -6.81
CA ILE A 283 10.46 5.35 -5.54
C ILE A 283 10.86 6.82 -5.48
N HIS A 284 11.44 7.34 -6.57
CA HIS A 284 11.86 8.74 -6.68
C HIS A 284 10.66 9.70 -6.51
N ASP A 285 9.52 9.38 -7.09
CA ASP A 285 8.29 10.19 -7.00
C ASP A 285 7.79 10.39 -5.55
N TYR A 286 8.16 9.49 -4.65
CA TYR A 286 7.80 9.56 -3.22
C TYR A 286 8.93 10.06 -2.33
N CYS A 287 9.92 10.72 -2.92
CA CYS A 287 11.05 11.32 -2.21
C CYS A 287 11.13 12.83 -2.43
N GLU A 288 11.74 13.51 -1.47
CA GLU A 288 12.21 14.88 -1.58
C GLU A 288 13.70 14.86 -1.92
N VAL A 289 14.13 15.77 -2.81
CA VAL A 289 15.55 15.97 -3.09
C VAL A 289 16.12 16.97 -2.10
N LYS A 290 17.01 16.51 -1.23
CA LYS A 290 17.72 17.37 -0.27
C LYS A 290 19.14 17.65 -0.75
N THR A 291 19.43 18.92 -1.03
CA THR A 291 20.77 19.37 -1.42
C THR A 291 21.50 19.93 -0.21
N THR A 292 22.70 19.40 0.03
CA THR A 292 23.57 19.80 1.14
C THR A 292 24.78 20.52 0.64
N TRP A 293 25.11 21.66 1.25
CA TRP A 293 26.30 22.45 1.03
C TRP A 293 27.23 22.26 2.21
N HIS A 294 28.28 21.48 2.04
CA HIS A 294 29.27 21.22 3.07
C HIS A 294 30.52 22.05 2.81
N PRO A 295 30.89 23.03 3.68
CA PRO A 295 32.06 23.85 3.48
C PRO A 295 33.34 22.99 3.55
N ILE A 296 34.22 23.20 2.57
CA ILE A 296 35.54 22.57 2.56
C ILE A 296 36.49 23.56 3.21
N GLU A 297 36.98 23.26 4.42
CA GLU A 297 38.04 24.06 5.04
C GLU A 297 39.32 23.96 4.22
N LYS A 298 39.77 25.09 3.72
CA LYS A 298 41.15 25.24 3.24
C LYS A 298 42.00 25.48 4.50
N ILE A 299 42.67 24.47 4.98
CA ILE A 299 43.78 24.67 5.89
C ILE A 299 44.81 25.44 5.06
N SER A 300 44.82 26.79 5.16
CA SER A 300 45.93 27.58 4.65
C SER A 300 47.13 27.16 5.48
N ALA A 301 48.05 26.43 4.86
CA ALA A 301 49.39 26.35 5.42
C ALA A 301 49.83 27.82 5.63
N SER A 302 49.97 28.20 6.91
CA SER A 302 50.61 29.46 7.27
C SER A 302 51.97 29.44 6.63
N GLY A 303 52.11 30.16 5.50
CA GLY A 303 53.39 30.32 4.88
C GLY A 303 54.32 30.96 5.88
N SER A 304 55.29 30.20 6.33
CA SER A 304 56.46 30.79 6.96
C SER A 304 57.10 31.73 5.91
N GLY A 305 56.82 33.02 6.04
CA GLY A 305 57.62 34.03 5.39
C GLY A 305 59.02 33.98 5.97
N TYR A 306 59.96 33.77 5.11
CA TYR A 306 61.32 34.29 5.21
C TYR A 306 61.66 34.90 3.83
#